data_63af00ddfc179706bdc9d46383b36692
#
_entry.id   63af00ddfc179706bdc9d46383b36692
#
_cell.length_a   1.000
_cell.length_b   1.000
_cell.length_c   1.000
_cell.angle_alpha   90.00
_cell.angle_beta   90.00
_cell.angle_gamma   90.00
#
_symmetry.space_group_name_H-M   'P 1'
#
loop_
_entity.id
_entity.type
_entity.pdbx_description
1 polymer ?
#
loop_
_entity_poly.entity_id
_entity_poly.type
_entity_poly.pdbx_seq_one_letter_code
_entity_poly.pdbx_strand_id
1 'polypeptide(L)'
;MINETYKAMLGGKSVIRTLSEYATARGTEIGYDNVFDYSLGNPSVPCPSSFTKAMIDMYETADPVALHGYSPSLGNPEACRTIAESLNRRFGMDYTAGHIFPTTGAAGALAHA
;
A
#
# COMPACT_ATOMS: atom_id res chain seq x y z
N MET A 1 20.31 10.71 24.61
CA MET A 1 19.61 12.01 24.69
C MET A 1 18.54 11.97 23.59
N ILE A 2 17.27 12.04 23.96
CA ILE A 2 16.15 12.04 22.99
C ILE A 2 15.82 13.50 22.69
N ASN A 3 15.64 13.85 21.41
CA ASN A 3 15.24 15.19 21.01
C ASN A 3 13.83 15.50 21.54
N GLU A 4 13.68 16.61 22.27
CA GLU A 4 12.41 16.99 22.93
C GLU A 4 11.27 17.23 21.91
N THR A 5 11.59 17.67 20.68
CA THR A 5 10.60 17.81 19.61
C THR A 5 9.98 16.45 19.24
N TYR A 6 10.80 15.43 19.06
CA TYR A 6 10.29 14.07 18.78
C TYR A 6 9.54 13.48 19.97
N LYS A 7 9.98 13.78 21.19
CA LYS A 7 9.27 13.37 22.41
C LYS A 7 7.88 14.00 22.52
N ALA A 8 7.74 15.27 22.16
CA ALA A 8 6.46 15.96 22.11
C ALA A 8 5.51 15.35 21.08
N MET A 9 6.02 14.83 19.96
CA MET A 9 5.21 14.17 18.92
C MET A 9 4.61 12.83 19.39
N LEU A 10 5.18 12.16 20.39
CA LEU A 10 4.65 10.89 20.92
C LEU A 10 3.27 11.04 21.58
N GLY A 11 2.90 12.24 22.04
CA GLY A 11 1.60 12.51 22.66
C GLY A 11 0.46 12.77 21.65
N GLY A 12 0.77 12.97 20.38
CA GLY A 12 -0.21 13.30 19.34
C GLY A 12 -0.79 12.07 18.65
N LYS A 13 -1.91 11.52 19.13
CA LYS A 13 -2.68 10.55 18.32
C LYS A 13 -3.39 11.28 17.18
N SER A 14 -3.32 10.70 15.97
CA SER A 14 -4.15 11.13 14.86
C SER A 14 -5.64 10.98 15.23
N VAL A 15 -6.46 11.99 14.93
CA VAL A 15 -7.91 11.95 15.15
C VAL A 15 -8.54 10.74 14.44
N ILE A 16 -8.10 10.43 13.22
CA ILE A 16 -8.57 9.27 12.46
C ILE A 16 -8.29 7.98 13.22
N ARG A 17 -7.10 7.82 13.79
CA ARG A 17 -6.74 6.65 14.58
C ARG A 17 -7.58 6.54 15.84
N THR A 18 -7.81 7.65 16.52
CA THR A 18 -8.67 7.69 17.72
C THR A 18 -10.10 7.25 17.42
N LEU A 19 -10.66 7.72 16.29
CA LEU A 19 -11.99 7.32 15.84
C LEU A 19 -12.06 5.84 15.46
N SER A 20 -11.05 5.32 14.76
CA SER A 20 -10.97 3.90 14.40
C SER A 20 -10.85 3.00 15.63
N GLU A 21 -10.04 3.37 16.61
CA GLU A 21 -9.92 2.65 17.88
C GLU A 21 -11.25 2.66 18.66
N TYR A 22 -11.95 3.80 18.67
CA TYR A 22 -13.29 3.92 19.27
C TYR A 22 -14.31 3.03 18.56
N ALA A 23 -14.36 3.05 17.22
CA ALA A 23 -15.26 2.21 16.45
C ALA A 23 -15.01 0.70 16.70
N THR A 24 -13.74 0.31 16.80
CA THR A 24 -13.34 -1.07 17.13
C THR A 24 -13.84 -1.47 18.53
N ALA A 25 -13.61 -0.63 19.53
CA ALA A 25 -14.08 -0.90 20.90
C ALA A 25 -15.60 -0.97 20.96
N ARG A 26 -16.29 -0.06 20.27
CA ARG A 26 -17.75 -0.06 20.21
C ARG A 26 -18.32 -1.29 19.52
N GLY A 27 -17.67 -1.77 18.44
CA GLY A 27 -18.03 -3.00 17.74
C GLY A 27 -17.96 -4.24 18.63
N THR A 28 -17.01 -4.27 19.57
CA THR A 28 -16.92 -5.36 20.57
C THR A 28 -18.10 -5.35 21.55
N GLU A 29 -18.63 -4.18 21.88
CA GLU A 29 -19.74 -4.03 22.83
C GLU A 29 -21.12 -4.32 22.21
N ILE A 30 -21.39 -3.78 21.01
CA ILE A 30 -22.73 -3.80 20.40
C ILE A 30 -22.83 -4.65 19.14
N GLY A 31 -21.73 -5.31 18.73
CA GLY A 31 -21.61 -6.02 17.45
C GLY A 31 -21.16 -5.12 16.30
N TYR A 32 -20.24 -5.63 15.50
CA TYR A 32 -19.66 -4.85 14.38
C TYR A 32 -20.69 -4.46 13.31
N ASP A 33 -21.73 -5.24 13.11
CA ASP A 33 -22.84 -4.96 12.19
C ASP A 33 -23.66 -3.72 12.57
N ASN A 34 -23.52 -3.26 13.83
CA ASN A 34 -24.20 -2.08 14.36
C ASN A 34 -23.29 -0.84 14.42
N VAL A 35 -22.07 -0.93 13.88
CA VAL A 35 -21.11 0.18 13.87
C VAL A 35 -20.79 0.58 12.42
N PHE A 36 -21.14 1.79 12.06
CA PHE A 36 -20.85 2.37 10.75
C PHE A 36 -19.58 3.21 10.84
N ASP A 37 -18.41 2.55 10.70
CA ASP A 37 -17.11 3.20 10.79
C ASP A 37 -16.69 3.83 9.45
N TYR A 38 -16.64 5.15 9.42
CA TYR A 38 -16.18 5.95 8.28
C TYR A 38 -14.81 6.61 8.54
N SER A 39 -14.08 6.15 9.56
CA SER A 39 -12.78 6.76 9.94
C SER A 39 -11.64 6.39 9.01
N LEU A 40 -11.58 5.15 8.53
CA LEU A 40 -10.54 4.62 7.65
C LEU A 40 -11.15 4.02 6.40
N GLY A 41 -10.60 4.39 5.25
CA GLY A 41 -10.91 3.73 3.98
C GLY A 41 -10.22 2.36 3.90
N ASN A 42 -10.96 1.30 4.26
CA ASN A 42 -10.48 -0.06 4.11
C ASN A 42 -11.17 -0.73 2.91
N PRO A 43 -10.43 -1.41 2.00
CA PRO A 43 -11.05 -2.12 0.90
C PRO A 43 -12.06 -3.15 1.41
N SER A 44 -13.30 -3.06 0.93
CA SER A 44 -14.39 -4.00 1.26
C SER A 44 -14.67 -5.00 0.14
N VAL A 45 -13.99 -4.86 -1.00
CA VAL A 45 -14.12 -5.73 -2.15
C VAL A 45 -12.92 -6.68 -2.21
N PRO A 46 -13.14 -7.99 -2.38
CA PRO A 46 -12.04 -8.94 -2.55
C PRO A 46 -11.17 -8.59 -3.76
N CYS A 47 -9.87 -8.87 -3.68
CA CYS A 47 -9.00 -8.73 -4.85
C CYS A 47 -9.46 -9.70 -5.96
N PRO A 48 -9.23 -9.38 -7.23
CA PRO A 48 -9.53 -10.29 -8.35
C PRO A 48 -8.86 -11.65 -8.17
N SER A 49 -9.58 -12.73 -8.48
CA SER A 49 -9.03 -14.10 -8.38
C SER A 49 -7.79 -14.32 -9.25
N SER A 50 -7.71 -13.60 -10.39
CA SER A 50 -6.51 -13.59 -11.25
C SER A 50 -5.26 -13.10 -10.53
N PHE A 51 -5.39 -12.10 -9.64
CA PHE A 51 -4.28 -11.61 -8.83
C PHE A 51 -3.83 -12.67 -7.83
N THR A 52 -4.77 -13.28 -7.10
CA THR A 52 -4.46 -14.35 -6.15
C THR A 52 -3.75 -15.52 -6.84
N LYS A 53 -4.25 -15.94 -8.01
CA LYS A 53 -3.62 -17.00 -8.80
C LYS A 53 -2.19 -16.61 -9.22
N ALA A 54 -1.99 -15.41 -9.76
CA ALA A 54 -0.66 -14.94 -10.17
C ALA A 54 0.34 -14.91 -9.00
N MET A 55 -0.10 -14.56 -7.79
CA MET A 55 0.74 -14.59 -6.59
C MET A 55 1.14 -16.01 -6.22
N ILE A 56 0.20 -16.96 -6.25
CA ILE A 56 0.48 -18.38 -5.99
C ILE A 56 1.46 -18.93 -7.02
N ASP A 57 1.15 -18.74 -8.31
CA ASP A 57 2.00 -19.20 -9.42
C ASP A 57 3.44 -18.65 -9.29
N MET A 58 3.58 -17.39 -8.90
CA MET A 58 4.88 -16.75 -8.69
C MET A 58 5.64 -17.41 -7.53
N TYR A 59 5.01 -17.71 -6.41
CA TYR A 59 5.65 -18.37 -5.27
C TYR A 59 6.04 -19.82 -5.57
N GLU A 60 5.28 -20.51 -6.43
CA GLU A 60 5.56 -21.89 -6.81
C GLU A 60 6.65 -22.02 -7.88
N THR A 61 6.82 -21.00 -8.73
CA THR A 61 7.65 -21.11 -9.95
C THR A 61 8.89 -20.23 -9.97
N ALA A 62 8.90 -19.11 -9.22
CA ALA A 62 10.02 -18.19 -9.22
C ALA A 62 11.22 -18.74 -8.43
N ASP A 63 12.42 -18.34 -8.83
CA ASP A 63 13.62 -18.59 -8.02
C ASP A 63 13.49 -17.93 -6.64
N PRO A 64 13.54 -18.68 -5.53
CA PRO A 64 13.35 -18.14 -4.18
C PRO A 64 14.36 -17.05 -3.82
N VAL A 65 15.60 -17.12 -4.33
CA VAL A 65 16.63 -16.12 -4.05
C VAL A 65 16.31 -14.81 -4.75
N ALA A 66 15.89 -14.87 -6.01
CA ALA A 66 15.46 -13.68 -6.76
C ALA A 66 14.17 -13.08 -6.21
N LEU A 67 13.22 -13.94 -5.78
CA LEU A 67 11.93 -13.49 -5.25
C LEU A 67 12.06 -12.70 -3.94
N HIS A 68 12.97 -13.09 -3.07
CA HIS A 68 13.18 -12.50 -1.74
C HIS A 68 14.41 -11.58 -1.67
N GLY A 69 15.13 -11.42 -2.78
CA GLY A 69 16.28 -10.55 -2.87
C GLY A 69 15.93 -9.05 -2.90
N TYR A 70 16.96 -8.23 -2.80
CA TYR A 70 16.79 -6.78 -3.01
C TYR A 70 16.41 -6.48 -4.46
N SER A 71 15.40 -5.66 -4.65
CA SER A 71 15.12 -5.06 -5.94
C SER A 71 16.10 -3.91 -6.25
N PRO A 72 16.31 -3.55 -7.52
CA PRO A 72 17.03 -2.32 -7.88
C PRO A 72 16.41 -1.09 -7.21
N SER A 73 17.23 -0.09 -6.84
CA SER A 73 16.81 1.10 -6.10
C SER A 73 15.69 1.90 -6.78
N LEU A 74 15.63 1.87 -8.11
CA LEU A 74 14.60 2.54 -8.90
C LEU A 74 13.41 1.61 -9.26
N GLY A 75 13.35 0.43 -8.65
CA GLY A 75 12.35 -0.58 -8.96
C GLY A 75 12.81 -1.59 -10.02
N ASN A 76 12.05 -2.67 -10.17
CA ASN A 76 12.30 -3.67 -11.20
C ASN A 76 12.01 -3.08 -12.59
N PRO A 77 12.99 -3.06 -13.53
CA PRO A 77 12.84 -2.41 -14.84
C PRO A 77 11.70 -3.00 -15.68
N GLU A 78 11.48 -4.31 -15.60
CA GLU A 78 10.40 -4.97 -16.34
C GLU A 78 9.02 -4.61 -15.79
N ALA A 79 8.88 -4.55 -14.47
CA ALA A 79 7.66 -4.09 -13.82
C ALA A 79 7.37 -2.62 -14.19
N CYS A 80 8.38 -1.74 -14.13
CA CYS A 80 8.24 -0.34 -14.53
C CYS A 80 7.82 -0.21 -16.00
N ARG A 81 8.41 -1.00 -16.91
CA ARG A 81 8.03 -1.04 -18.32
C ARG A 81 6.57 -1.47 -18.50
N THR A 82 6.16 -2.55 -17.85
CA THR A 82 4.79 -3.07 -17.92
C THR A 82 3.76 -2.04 -17.42
N ILE A 83 4.08 -1.33 -16.34
CA ILE A 83 3.24 -0.25 -15.82
C ILE A 83 3.13 0.89 -16.83
N ALA A 84 4.26 1.36 -17.38
CA ALA A 84 4.29 2.42 -18.38
C ALA A 84 3.43 2.05 -19.60
N GLU A 85 3.62 0.86 -20.15
CA GLU A 85 2.83 0.35 -21.30
C GLU A 85 1.33 0.29 -20.98
N SER A 86 0.96 -0.14 -19.76
CA SER A 86 -0.43 -0.18 -19.32
C SER A 86 -1.05 1.21 -19.26
N LEU A 87 -0.32 2.20 -18.70
CA LEU A 87 -0.77 3.59 -18.63
C LEU A 87 -0.91 4.20 -20.03
N ASN A 88 0.05 3.94 -20.92
CA ASN A 88 0.01 4.42 -22.31
C ASN A 88 -1.23 3.88 -23.04
N ARG A 89 -1.50 2.57 -22.95
CA ARG A 89 -2.69 1.97 -23.57
C ARG A 89 -4.02 2.50 -23.02
N ARG A 90 -4.09 2.74 -21.69
CA ARG A 90 -5.35 3.11 -21.03
C ARG A 90 -5.65 4.61 -21.11
N PHE A 91 -4.64 5.44 -21.16
CA PHE A 91 -4.78 6.89 -21.02
C PHE A 91 -4.16 7.69 -22.16
N GLY A 92 -3.63 7.03 -23.21
CA GLY A 92 -3.01 7.69 -24.35
C GLY A 92 -1.74 8.48 -23.97
N MET A 93 -0.99 7.99 -22.99
CA MET A 93 0.25 8.63 -22.52
C MET A 93 1.46 8.12 -23.31
N ASP A 94 2.61 8.75 -23.06
CA ASP A 94 3.90 8.38 -23.66
C ASP A 94 4.96 8.18 -22.57
N TYR A 95 4.67 7.29 -21.62
CA TYR A 95 5.59 6.95 -20.55
C TYR A 95 6.58 5.87 -20.95
N THR A 96 7.80 5.99 -20.45
CA THR A 96 8.83 4.93 -20.47
C THR A 96 9.01 4.36 -19.07
N ALA A 97 9.75 3.26 -18.95
CA ALA A 97 10.11 2.70 -17.65
C ALA A 97 10.80 3.71 -16.72
N GLY A 98 11.57 4.66 -17.30
CA GLY A 98 12.25 5.72 -16.55
C GLY A 98 11.33 6.77 -15.92
N HIS A 99 10.07 6.80 -16.32
CA HIS A 99 9.06 7.69 -15.70
C HIS A 99 8.29 7.03 -14.56
N ILE A 100 8.58 5.75 -14.26
CA ILE A 100 7.89 4.97 -13.24
C ILE A 100 8.81 4.75 -12.05
N PHE A 101 8.40 5.19 -10.88
CA PHE A 101 9.10 4.98 -9.62
C PHE A 101 8.17 4.27 -8.61
N PRO A 102 8.29 2.94 -8.43
CA PRO A 102 7.48 2.19 -7.48
C PRO A 102 7.77 2.60 -6.04
N THR A 103 6.72 2.76 -5.24
CA THR A 103 6.83 3.09 -3.82
C THR A 103 5.96 2.16 -2.98
N THR A 104 6.23 2.08 -1.69
CA THR A 104 5.40 1.33 -0.74
C THR A 104 4.24 2.20 -0.28
N GLY A 105 3.14 2.11 -1.02
CA GLY A 105 1.90 2.83 -0.73
C GLY A 105 1.96 4.34 -1.03
N ALA A 106 0.80 4.99 -0.90
CA ALA A 106 0.65 6.42 -1.21
C ALA A 106 1.52 7.34 -0.33
N ALA A 107 1.72 6.99 0.93
CA ALA A 107 2.59 7.77 1.83
C ALA A 107 4.04 7.78 1.34
N GLY A 108 4.55 6.66 0.83
CA GLY A 108 5.86 6.58 0.20
C GLY A 108 5.94 7.44 -1.05
N ALA A 109 4.92 7.42 -1.91
CA ALA A 109 4.88 8.25 -3.10
C ALA A 109 4.91 9.74 -2.76
N LEU A 110 4.08 10.18 -1.82
CA LEU A 110 4.04 11.59 -1.38
C LEU A 110 5.34 12.06 -0.70
N ALA A 111 6.05 11.15 -0.05
CA ALA A 111 7.32 11.49 0.59
C ALA A 111 8.48 11.66 -0.42
N HIS A 112 8.34 11.15 -1.63
CA HIS A 112 9.37 11.19 -2.68
C HIS A 112 9.04 12.18 -3.81
N ALA A 113 7.83 12.74 -3.81
CA ALA A 113 7.40 13.77 -4.74
C ALA A 113 7.82 15.18 -4.28
#